data_6b48d599eabe9747d25689eb6a253d8f
#
_entry.id   6b48d599eabe9747d25689eb6a253d8f
#
_cell.length_a   1.000
_cell.length_b   1.000
_cell.length_c   1.000
_cell.angle_alpha   90.00
_cell.angle_beta   90.00
_cell.angle_gamma   90.00
#
_symmetry.space_group_name_H-M   'P 1'
#
loop_
_entity.id
_entity.type
_entity.pdbx_description
1 polymer ?
#
loop_
_entity_poly.entity_id
_entity_poly.type
_entity_poly.pdbx_seq_one_letter_code
_entity_poly.pdbx_strand_id
1 'polypeptide(L)'
;SFYMDEVEVTNHYWLEYLYWLDRVFAADFPEIFKKALPDTLVWRSKLAFNEPYVEYYLRHPAYRDYPVVGINWLQANDYCAWRTDRVNEVILIREGLFEHYPNQINEDHFTTDAYLAGQYESGKKVDGVSDFNPNRDTRNIKIEDGILMPRYRLSTEAEWEYAAYGLVGNTVDEGVVERRIY
;
A
#
# COMPACT_ATOMS: atom_id res chain seq x y z
N SER A 1 -0.70 -4.05 20.02
CA SER A 1 -0.01 -4.83 18.99
C SER A 1 -0.25 -4.18 17.63
N PHE A 2 0.73 -4.24 16.76
CA PHE A 2 0.66 -3.78 15.37
C PHE A 2 1.40 -4.76 14.48
N TYR A 3 1.09 -4.72 13.18
CA TYR A 3 1.82 -5.45 12.15
C TYR A 3 2.66 -4.46 11.36
N MET A 4 3.83 -4.85 10.98
CA MET A 4 4.77 -4.06 10.17
C MET A 4 5.35 -4.96 9.09
N ASP A 5 5.59 -4.40 7.91
CA ASP A 5 6.31 -5.11 6.85
C ASP A 5 7.74 -5.42 7.32
N GLU A 6 8.26 -6.57 6.91
CA GLU A 6 9.61 -7.02 7.27
C GLU A 6 10.69 -6.19 6.59
N VAL A 7 10.38 -5.62 5.43
CA VAL A 7 11.28 -4.79 4.64
C VAL A 7 10.57 -3.52 4.19
N GLU A 8 11.37 -2.52 3.83
CA GLU A 8 10.86 -1.27 3.24
C GLU A 8 10.15 -1.55 1.90
N VAL A 9 9.28 -0.62 1.49
CA VAL A 9 8.63 -0.68 0.18
C VAL A 9 9.69 -0.66 -0.92
N THR A 10 9.70 -1.71 -1.73
CA THR A 10 10.70 -1.88 -2.78
C THR A 10 10.38 -1.08 -4.05
N ASN A 11 11.40 -0.87 -4.89
CA ASN A 11 11.20 -0.29 -6.21
C ASN A 11 10.15 -1.03 -7.03
N HIS A 12 10.09 -2.36 -6.89
CA HIS A 12 9.11 -3.18 -7.60
C HIS A 12 7.67 -2.83 -7.19
N TYR A 13 7.38 -2.79 -5.89
CA TYR A 13 6.05 -2.44 -5.39
C TYR A 13 5.66 -0.99 -5.75
N TRP A 14 6.64 -0.09 -5.77
CA TRP A 14 6.38 1.28 -6.20
C TRP A 14 6.07 1.36 -7.69
N LEU A 15 6.75 0.58 -8.54
CA LEU A 15 6.47 0.49 -9.97
C LEU A 15 5.09 -0.13 -10.26
N GLU A 16 4.63 -1.10 -9.46
CA GLU A 16 3.26 -1.63 -9.53
C GLU A 16 2.23 -0.54 -9.24
N TYR A 17 2.47 0.27 -8.20
CA TYR A 17 1.63 1.42 -7.88
C TYR A 17 1.59 2.44 -9.02
N LEU A 18 2.74 2.80 -9.58
CA LEU A 18 2.82 3.72 -10.72
C LEU A 18 2.10 3.16 -11.95
N TYR A 19 2.27 1.87 -12.24
CA TYR A 19 1.56 1.22 -13.34
C TYR A 19 0.04 1.26 -13.15
N TRP A 20 -0.43 1.04 -11.93
CA TRP A 20 -1.84 1.13 -11.62
C TRP A 20 -2.39 2.56 -11.81
N LEU A 21 -1.66 3.58 -11.32
CA LEU A 21 -2.02 4.98 -11.50
C LEU A 21 -2.08 5.37 -12.98
N ASP A 22 -1.09 4.94 -13.77
CA ASP A 22 -1.06 5.18 -15.21
C ASP A 22 -2.29 4.59 -15.90
N ARG A 23 -2.59 3.35 -15.61
CA ARG A 23 -3.73 2.65 -16.21
C ARG A 23 -5.09 3.28 -15.85
N VAL A 24 -5.25 3.72 -14.61
CA VAL A 24 -6.56 4.19 -14.10
C VAL A 24 -6.78 5.66 -14.39
N PHE A 25 -5.74 6.50 -14.32
CA PHE A 25 -5.89 7.96 -14.34
C PHE A 25 -5.21 8.65 -15.51
N ALA A 26 -4.25 8.03 -16.22
CA ALA A 26 -3.40 8.76 -17.16
C ALA A 26 -4.16 9.43 -18.32
N ALA A 27 -5.30 8.88 -18.70
CA ALA A 27 -6.10 9.41 -19.81
C ALA A 27 -6.68 10.80 -19.49
N ASP A 28 -7.23 10.98 -18.29
CA ASP A 28 -7.95 12.19 -17.91
C ASP A 28 -7.19 13.03 -16.86
N PHE A 29 -6.38 12.41 -16.01
CA PHE A 29 -5.67 13.04 -14.89
C PHE A 29 -4.18 12.68 -14.86
N PRO A 30 -3.39 12.96 -15.89
CA PRO A 30 -1.98 12.56 -15.99
C PRO A 30 -1.09 13.17 -14.88
N GLU A 31 -1.55 14.22 -14.23
CA GLU A 31 -0.84 14.83 -13.10
C GLU A 31 -0.83 13.95 -11.84
N ILE A 32 -1.79 13.03 -11.65
CA ILE A 32 -1.80 12.08 -10.54
C ILE A 32 -0.57 11.16 -10.64
N PHE A 33 -0.38 10.57 -11.82
CA PHE A 33 0.81 9.77 -12.11
C PHE A 33 2.11 10.55 -11.92
N LYS A 34 2.19 11.77 -12.47
CA LYS A 34 3.39 12.62 -12.37
C LYS A 34 3.74 12.96 -10.92
N LYS A 35 2.74 13.23 -10.07
CA LYS A 35 2.94 13.52 -8.65
C LYS A 35 3.43 12.32 -7.85
N ALA A 36 3.15 11.10 -8.31
CA ALA A 36 3.60 9.87 -7.65
C ALA A 36 5.03 9.46 -8.04
N LEU A 37 5.62 10.08 -9.07
CA LEU A 37 7.00 9.78 -9.47
C LEU A 37 8.00 10.18 -8.38
N PRO A 38 8.92 9.27 -7.99
CA PRO A 38 10.01 9.60 -7.08
C PRO A 38 10.95 10.64 -7.67
N ASP A 39 11.50 11.49 -6.82
CA ASP A 39 12.56 12.42 -7.22
C ASP A 39 13.89 11.68 -7.34
N THR A 40 14.30 11.38 -8.56
CA THR A 40 15.57 10.69 -8.83
C THR A 40 16.80 11.58 -8.64
N LEU A 41 16.62 12.91 -8.56
CA LEU A 41 17.72 13.84 -8.37
C LEU A 41 18.32 13.80 -6.97
N VAL A 42 17.66 13.14 -6.01
CA VAL A 42 18.20 12.91 -4.65
C VAL A 42 19.55 12.18 -4.67
N TRP A 43 19.85 11.44 -5.75
CA TRP A 43 21.13 10.76 -5.92
C TRP A 43 22.29 11.67 -6.28
N ARG A 44 22.02 12.89 -6.76
CA ARG A 44 23.07 13.81 -7.15
C ARG A 44 23.81 14.37 -5.95
N SER A 45 25.13 14.20 -5.94
CA SER A 45 26.03 14.76 -4.95
C SER A 45 27.17 15.50 -5.64
N LYS A 46 27.59 16.63 -5.05
CA LYS A 46 28.64 17.50 -5.63
C LYS A 46 30.01 16.82 -5.82
N LEU A 47 30.28 15.77 -5.02
CA LEU A 47 31.58 15.09 -4.99
C LEU A 47 31.50 13.61 -5.41
N ALA A 48 30.35 13.14 -5.86
CA ALA A 48 30.16 11.75 -6.26
C ALA A 48 29.52 11.66 -7.66
N PHE A 49 30.00 10.74 -8.47
CA PHE A 49 29.39 10.42 -9.76
C PHE A 49 28.28 9.37 -9.56
N ASN A 50 27.07 9.85 -9.30
CA ASN A 50 25.90 9.03 -9.05
C ASN A 50 24.86 9.08 -10.18
N GLU A 51 25.19 9.62 -11.36
CA GLU A 51 24.28 9.71 -12.51
C GLU A 51 23.67 8.34 -12.90
N PRO A 52 24.38 7.18 -12.83
CA PRO A 52 23.77 5.91 -13.10
C PRO A 52 22.58 5.58 -12.18
N TYR A 53 22.60 6.01 -10.91
CA TYR A 53 21.47 5.82 -10.00
C TYR A 53 20.29 6.74 -10.33
N VAL A 54 20.56 7.95 -10.81
CA VAL A 54 19.49 8.87 -11.28
C VAL A 54 18.67 8.22 -12.39
N GLU A 55 19.33 7.52 -13.32
CA GLU A 55 18.66 6.92 -14.47
C GLU A 55 18.09 5.52 -14.17
N TYR A 56 18.85 4.69 -13.46
CA TYR A 56 18.59 3.24 -13.43
C TYR A 56 18.04 2.73 -12.11
N TYR A 57 18.24 3.40 -10.97
CA TYR A 57 17.92 2.86 -9.66
C TYR A 57 16.46 2.41 -9.53
N LEU A 58 15.51 3.22 -9.97
CA LEU A 58 14.09 2.87 -9.90
C LEU A 58 13.68 1.79 -10.91
N ARG A 59 14.34 1.75 -12.08
CA ARG A 59 13.82 1.01 -13.24
C ARG A 59 14.58 -0.25 -13.58
N HIS A 60 15.85 -0.33 -13.18
CA HIS A 60 16.69 -1.46 -13.57
C HIS A 60 16.42 -2.69 -12.69
N PRO A 61 16.26 -3.89 -13.28
CA PRO A 61 15.93 -5.12 -12.55
C PRO A 61 16.89 -5.46 -11.39
N ALA A 62 18.16 -5.06 -11.47
CA ALA A 62 19.14 -5.28 -10.40
C ALA A 62 18.77 -4.59 -9.08
N TYR A 63 17.98 -3.52 -9.12
CA TYR A 63 17.52 -2.77 -7.94
C TYR A 63 16.06 -3.03 -7.60
N ARG A 64 15.44 -4.04 -8.20
CA ARG A 64 14.03 -4.35 -8.05
C ARG A 64 13.60 -4.47 -6.60
N ASP A 65 14.39 -5.20 -5.81
CA ASP A 65 14.08 -5.53 -4.42
C ASP A 65 14.76 -4.57 -3.41
N TYR A 66 15.35 -3.48 -3.91
CA TYR A 66 15.90 -2.41 -3.09
C TYR A 66 14.80 -1.39 -2.71
N PRO A 67 14.96 -0.70 -1.57
CA PRO A 67 13.98 0.29 -1.11
C PRO A 67 13.76 1.40 -2.14
N VAL A 68 12.54 1.86 -2.30
CA VAL A 68 12.26 3.05 -3.10
C VAL A 68 12.84 4.29 -2.42
N VAL A 69 13.48 5.16 -3.20
CA VAL A 69 14.16 6.37 -2.72
C VAL A 69 13.62 7.59 -3.48
N GLY A 70 13.63 8.75 -2.83
CA GLY A 70 13.18 10.01 -3.44
C GLY A 70 11.67 10.20 -3.37
N ILE A 71 11.00 9.60 -2.41
CA ILE A 71 9.59 9.81 -2.11
C ILE A 71 9.42 10.76 -0.93
N ASN A 72 8.37 11.55 -0.94
CA ASN A 72 7.99 12.42 0.17
C ASN A 72 6.89 11.76 1.02
N TRP A 73 6.59 12.38 2.16
CA TRP A 73 5.60 11.89 3.12
C TRP A 73 4.19 11.75 2.50
N LEU A 74 3.78 12.68 1.64
CA LEU A 74 2.47 12.65 1.00
C LEU A 74 2.37 11.47 0.05
N GLN A 75 3.37 11.27 -0.80
CA GLN A 75 3.46 10.12 -1.72
C GLN A 75 3.40 8.79 -0.95
N ALA A 76 4.11 8.70 0.18
CA ALA A 76 4.09 7.50 1.01
C ALA A 76 2.70 7.22 1.62
N ASN A 77 1.97 8.26 2.04
CA ASN A 77 0.59 8.08 2.51
C ASN A 77 -0.38 7.70 1.40
N ASP A 78 -0.25 8.30 0.22
CA ASP A 78 -1.07 7.94 -0.96
C ASP A 78 -0.84 6.48 -1.35
N TYR A 79 0.41 6.01 -1.30
CA TYR A 79 0.75 4.60 -1.48
C TYR A 79 0.07 3.69 -0.43
N CYS A 80 0.09 4.07 0.84
CA CYS A 80 -0.57 3.32 1.91
C CYS A 80 -2.08 3.20 1.68
N ALA A 81 -2.73 4.29 1.26
CA ALA A 81 -4.15 4.29 0.91
C ALA A 81 -4.43 3.37 -0.27
N TRP A 82 -3.67 3.49 -1.35
CA TRP A 82 -3.77 2.62 -2.52
C TRP A 82 -3.58 1.14 -2.15
N ARG A 83 -2.57 0.81 -1.35
CA ARG A 83 -2.31 -0.56 -0.91
C ARG A 83 -3.47 -1.12 -0.09
N THR A 84 -4.05 -0.30 0.79
CA THR A 84 -5.25 -0.67 1.55
C THR A 84 -6.37 -1.10 0.63
N ASP A 85 -6.66 -0.31 -0.39
CA ASP A 85 -7.73 -0.59 -1.32
C ASP A 85 -7.47 -1.85 -2.15
N ARG A 86 -6.24 -2.02 -2.66
CA ARG A 86 -5.89 -3.22 -3.45
C ARG A 86 -5.96 -4.50 -2.62
N VAL A 87 -5.47 -4.48 -1.38
CA VAL A 87 -5.52 -5.66 -0.50
C VAL A 87 -6.95 -6.01 -0.16
N ASN A 88 -7.77 -5.03 0.21
CA ASN A 88 -9.18 -5.28 0.55
C ASN A 88 -9.99 -5.74 -0.65
N GLU A 89 -9.76 -5.19 -1.85
CA GLU A 89 -10.37 -5.68 -3.08
C GLU A 89 -10.06 -7.16 -3.33
N VAL A 90 -8.79 -7.56 -3.22
CA VAL A 90 -8.38 -8.97 -3.38
C VAL A 90 -9.03 -9.88 -2.32
N ILE A 91 -9.14 -9.42 -1.07
CA ILE A 91 -9.80 -10.17 -0.01
C ILE A 91 -11.28 -10.37 -0.35
N LEU A 92 -11.99 -9.31 -0.76
CA LEU A 92 -13.41 -9.40 -1.12
C LEU A 92 -13.64 -10.35 -2.30
N ILE A 93 -12.77 -10.32 -3.31
CA ILE A 93 -12.84 -11.25 -4.44
C ILE A 93 -12.62 -12.69 -3.98
N ARG A 94 -11.63 -12.93 -3.12
CA ARG A 94 -11.31 -14.26 -2.61
C ARG A 94 -12.44 -14.85 -1.74
N GLU A 95 -13.09 -14.00 -0.95
CA GLU A 95 -14.25 -14.40 -0.12
C GLU A 95 -15.56 -14.52 -0.93
N GLY A 96 -15.52 -14.26 -2.24
CA GLY A 96 -16.70 -14.33 -3.11
C GLY A 96 -17.72 -13.22 -2.89
N LEU A 97 -17.32 -12.11 -2.26
CA LEU A 97 -18.17 -10.97 -1.92
C LEU A 97 -18.08 -9.83 -2.95
N PHE A 98 -17.18 -9.98 -3.90
CA PHE A 98 -16.95 -9.02 -4.96
C PHE A 98 -16.41 -9.72 -6.22
N GLU A 99 -16.90 -9.34 -7.39
CA GLU A 99 -16.34 -9.81 -8.67
C GLU A 99 -15.23 -8.88 -9.14
N HIS A 100 -14.16 -9.46 -9.64
CA HIS A 100 -13.06 -8.66 -10.19
C HIS A 100 -13.52 -7.81 -11.36
N TYR A 101 -13.28 -6.49 -11.25
CA TYR A 101 -13.58 -5.51 -12.29
C TYR A 101 -12.28 -4.98 -12.91
N PRO A 102 -11.87 -5.49 -14.08
CA PRO A 102 -10.58 -5.12 -14.68
C PRO A 102 -10.57 -3.73 -15.33
N ASN A 103 -11.73 -3.17 -15.63
CA ASN A 103 -11.88 -1.90 -16.38
C ASN A 103 -12.08 -0.69 -15.45
N GLN A 104 -11.40 -0.68 -14.31
CA GLN A 104 -11.43 0.47 -13.40
C GLN A 104 -10.77 1.69 -14.05
N ILE A 105 -11.50 2.81 -14.12
CA ILE A 105 -11.04 4.07 -14.71
C ILE A 105 -11.54 5.22 -13.83
N ASN A 106 -10.66 6.17 -13.51
CA ASN A 106 -10.98 7.38 -12.76
C ASN A 106 -11.75 7.09 -11.46
N GLU A 107 -12.89 7.73 -11.28
CA GLU A 107 -13.73 7.59 -10.08
C GLU A 107 -14.37 6.20 -9.93
N ASP A 108 -14.41 5.41 -11.02
CA ASP A 108 -14.93 4.03 -11.00
C ASP A 108 -13.96 3.00 -10.45
N HIS A 109 -12.81 3.41 -9.94
CA HIS A 109 -11.89 2.50 -9.29
C HIS A 109 -12.37 2.10 -7.89
N PHE A 110 -12.03 0.89 -7.48
CA PHE A 110 -12.39 0.40 -6.15
C PHE A 110 -11.68 1.20 -5.05
N THR A 111 -12.44 1.70 -4.08
CA THR A 111 -11.93 2.19 -2.80
C THR A 111 -12.68 1.52 -1.66
N THR A 112 -11.96 1.16 -0.61
CA THR A 112 -12.51 0.51 0.59
C THR A 112 -13.59 1.38 1.24
N ASP A 113 -13.38 2.69 1.28
CA ASP A 113 -14.32 3.64 1.89
C ASP A 113 -15.63 3.73 1.10
N ALA A 114 -15.58 3.85 -0.22
CA ALA A 114 -16.78 3.88 -1.05
C ALA A 114 -17.55 2.56 -0.99
N TYR A 115 -16.84 1.44 -0.93
CA TYR A 115 -17.44 0.13 -0.78
C TYR A 115 -18.18 0.00 0.56
N LEU A 116 -17.54 0.38 1.67
CA LEU A 116 -18.15 0.34 3.02
C LEU A 116 -19.33 1.30 3.16
N ALA A 117 -19.25 2.47 2.51
CA ALA A 117 -20.34 3.44 2.47
C ALA A 117 -21.52 2.98 1.57
N GLY A 118 -21.36 1.90 0.81
CA GLY A 118 -22.35 1.44 -0.17
C GLY A 118 -22.47 2.32 -1.41
N GLN A 119 -21.46 3.15 -1.67
CA GLN A 119 -21.42 4.09 -2.79
C GLN A 119 -20.68 3.54 -4.02
N TYR A 120 -20.01 2.40 -3.88
CA TYR A 120 -19.31 1.77 -5.00
C TYR A 120 -20.27 0.98 -5.88
N GLU A 121 -20.49 1.42 -7.11
CA GLU A 121 -21.46 0.85 -8.06
C GLU A 121 -20.82 0.14 -9.25
N SER A 122 -19.56 0.45 -9.55
CA SER A 122 -18.90 0.02 -10.80
C SER A 122 -18.53 -1.45 -10.87
N GLY A 123 -18.42 -2.13 -9.74
CA GLY A 123 -18.17 -3.57 -9.67
C GLY A 123 -19.48 -4.34 -9.51
N LYS A 124 -19.51 -5.57 -10.04
CA LYS A 124 -20.59 -6.47 -9.70
C LYS A 124 -20.49 -6.83 -8.23
N LYS A 125 -21.41 -6.30 -7.45
CA LYS A 125 -21.57 -6.63 -6.06
C LYS A 125 -22.26 -7.98 -5.96
N VAL A 126 -21.54 -8.97 -5.46
CA VAL A 126 -22.16 -10.24 -5.05
C VAL A 126 -22.91 -9.99 -3.74
N ASP A 127 -23.89 -10.83 -3.43
CA ASP A 127 -24.66 -10.75 -2.19
C ASP A 127 -23.77 -10.57 -0.97
N GLY A 128 -24.16 -9.64 -0.09
CA GLY A 128 -23.41 -9.35 1.13
C GLY A 128 -23.38 -10.52 2.12
N VAL A 129 -22.85 -10.28 3.30
CA VAL A 129 -22.89 -11.26 4.39
C VAL A 129 -24.30 -11.40 4.94
N SER A 130 -24.63 -12.58 5.49
CA SER A 130 -25.93 -12.84 6.12
C SER A 130 -26.28 -11.77 7.16
N ASP A 131 -27.50 -11.25 7.11
CA ASP A 131 -27.97 -10.29 8.11
C ASP A 131 -28.48 -11.06 9.35
N PHE A 132 -28.19 -10.53 10.53
CA PHE A 132 -28.78 -11.03 11.77
C PHE A 132 -30.26 -10.66 11.93
N ASN A 133 -30.77 -9.73 11.11
CA ASN A 133 -32.15 -9.35 11.09
C ASN A 133 -32.96 -10.38 10.27
N PRO A 134 -33.94 -11.10 10.87
CA PRO A 134 -34.72 -12.16 10.20
C PRO A 134 -35.55 -11.64 9.01
N ASN A 135 -35.71 -10.34 8.88
CA ASN A 135 -36.42 -9.70 7.76
C ASN A 135 -35.50 -9.26 6.58
N ARG A 136 -34.21 -9.60 6.66
CA ARG A 136 -33.23 -9.29 5.60
C ARG A 136 -32.34 -10.50 5.38
N ASP A 137 -32.15 -10.89 4.16
CA ASP A 137 -31.32 -12.03 3.82
C ASP A 137 -29.82 -11.66 3.91
N THR A 138 -29.46 -10.49 3.44
CA THR A 138 -28.05 -10.03 3.37
C THR A 138 -27.91 -8.56 3.76
N ARG A 139 -26.73 -8.20 4.23
CA ARG A 139 -26.30 -6.82 4.54
C ARG A 139 -24.92 -6.51 3.97
N ASN A 140 -24.62 -5.23 3.85
CA ASN A 140 -23.27 -4.79 3.51
C ASN A 140 -22.27 -5.20 4.60
N ILE A 141 -21.03 -5.48 4.16
CA ILE A 141 -19.92 -5.75 5.06
C ILE A 141 -19.61 -4.49 5.86
N LYS A 142 -19.19 -4.67 7.09
CA LYS A 142 -18.67 -3.65 7.98
C LYS A 142 -17.26 -4.02 8.42
N ILE A 143 -16.52 -3.03 8.92
CA ILE A 143 -15.17 -3.25 9.47
C ILE A 143 -15.23 -4.25 10.65
N GLU A 144 -16.28 -4.20 11.45
CA GLU A 144 -16.48 -5.09 12.61
C GLU A 144 -16.64 -6.56 12.24
N ASP A 145 -16.93 -6.88 10.98
CA ASP A 145 -17.03 -8.27 10.52
C ASP A 145 -15.66 -8.97 10.44
N GLY A 146 -14.57 -8.21 10.55
CA GLY A 146 -13.20 -8.74 10.57
C GLY A 146 -12.74 -9.35 9.24
N ILE A 147 -13.45 -9.11 8.15
CA ILE A 147 -13.11 -9.61 6.81
C ILE A 147 -12.05 -8.69 6.17
N LEU A 148 -12.25 -7.38 6.27
CA LEU A 148 -11.35 -6.39 5.70
C LEU A 148 -10.16 -6.12 6.61
N MET A 149 -9.02 -5.88 6.00
CA MET A 149 -7.83 -5.44 6.71
C MET A 149 -7.96 -3.96 7.12
N PRO A 150 -7.40 -3.58 8.28
CA PRO A 150 -7.29 -2.19 8.65
C PRO A 150 -6.40 -1.43 7.66
N ARG A 151 -6.50 -0.09 7.67
CA ARG A 151 -5.73 0.76 6.78
C ARG A 151 -4.23 0.61 7.00
N TYR A 152 -3.49 0.43 5.91
CA TYR A 152 -2.04 0.62 5.90
C TYR A 152 -1.73 2.09 6.18
N ARG A 153 -0.69 2.34 6.94
CA ARG A 153 -0.21 3.68 7.28
C ARG A 153 1.29 3.66 7.53
N LEU A 154 1.89 4.81 7.53
CA LEU A 154 3.25 4.93 8.03
C LEU A 154 3.30 4.59 9.53
N SER A 155 4.37 3.96 9.95
CA SER A 155 4.63 3.71 11.37
C SER A 155 4.82 5.02 12.13
N THR A 156 4.44 5.04 13.38
CA THR A 156 4.89 6.08 14.31
C THR A 156 6.35 5.87 14.66
N GLU A 157 7.02 6.91 15.14
CA GLU A 157 8.41 6.82 15.60
C GLU A 157 8.60 5.70 16.64
N ALA A 158 7.70 5.62 17.63
CA ALA A 158 7.74 4.59 18.66
C ALA A 158 7.55 3.15 18.09
N GLU A 159 6.69 2.97 17.11
CA GLU A 159 6.49 1.67 16.43
C GLU A 159 7.72 1.29 15.63
N TRP A 160 8.31 2.27 14.93
CA TRP A 160 9.51 2.05 14.15
C TRP A 160 10.71 1.70 15.04
N GLU A 161 10.92 2.45 16.12
CA GLU A 161 11.97 2.16 17.11
C GLU A 161 11.77 0.79 17.74
N TYR A 162 10.54 0.46 18.14
CA TYR A 162 10.23 -0.84 18.71
C TYR A 162 10.57 -1.98 17.72
N ALA A 163 10.20 -1.84 16.45
CA ALA A 163 10.51 -2.84 15.44
C ALA A 163 12.01 -2.95 15.16
N ALA A 164 12.72 -1.82 15.14
CA ALA A 164 14.17 -1.78 14.91
C ALA A 164 14.97 -2.41 16.08
N TYR A 165 14.51 -2.24 17.32
CA TYR A 165 15.19 -2.77 18.52
C TYR A 165 14.61 -4.09 19.03
N GLY A 166 13.35 -4.38 18.71
CA GLY A 166 12.59 -5.57 19.15
C GLY A 166 12.99 -6.84 18.41
N LEU A 167 14.29 -7.11 18.29
CA LEU A 167 14.80 -8.27 17.58
C LEU A 167 14.29 -9.58 18.21
N VAL A 168 13.81 -10.47 17.38
CA VAL A 168 13.39 -11.85 17.73
C VAL A 168 14.52 -12.64 18.43
N GLY A 169 15.77 -12.20 18.33
CA GLY A 169 16.93 -12.82 18.99
C GLY A 169 17.27 -12.29 20.38
N ASN A 170 16.58 -11.27 20.89
CA ASN A 170 16.82 -10.70 22.22
C ASN A 170 16.12 -11.46 23.35
N THR A 171 15.88 -12.75 23.19
CA THR A 171 15.02 -13.53 24.10
C THR A 171 15.72 -14.04 25.35
N VAL A 172 17.03 -13.90 25.51
CA VAL A 172 17.73 -14.59 26.59
C VAL A 172 18.29 -13.69 27.68
N ASP A 173 18.59 -12.43 27.39
CA ASP A 173 19.10 -11.48 28.42
C ASP A 173 18.41 -10.11 28.21
N GLU A 174 17.33 -9.87 28.91
CA GLU A 174 16.58 -8.61 28.89
C GLU A 174 17.38 -7.36 29.34
N GLY A 175 18.68 -7.48 29.58
CA GLY A 175 19.51 -6.41 30.11
C GLY A 175 20.46 -5.72 29.12
N VAL A 176 20.67 -6.25 27.92
CA VAL A 176 21.65 -5.70 26.98
C VAL A 176 21.01 -5.49 25.62
N VAL A 177 20.58 -4.27 25.35
CA VAL A 177 20.20 -3.82 24.01
C VAL A 177 21.48 -3.56 23.22
N GLU A 178 21.94 -4.53 22.44
CA GLU A 178 22.98 -4.28 21.46
C GLU A 178 22.45 -3.36 20.36
N ARG A 179 22.90 -2.10 20.35
CA ARG A 179 22.69 -1.19 19.24
C ARG A 179 23.38 -1.77 18.02
N ARG A 180 22.62 -2.30 17.08
CA ARG A 180 23.14 -2.54 15.74
C ARG A 180 23.34 -1.20 15.05
N ILE A 181 24.56 -0.90 14.69
CA ILE A 181 24.91 0.20 13.80
C ILE A 181 24.70 -0.34 12.38
N TYR A 182 23.78 0.27 11.66
CA TYR A 182 23.52 -0.04 10.25
C TYR A 182 24.58 0.57 9.36
#